data_b7283d3ea896766235a4b3fde501dbe6
#
_entry.id   b7283d3ea896766235a4b3fde501dbe6
#
_cell.length_a   1.000
_cell.length_b   1.000
_cell.length_c   1.000
_cell.angle_alpha   90.00
_cell.angle_beta   90.00
_cell.angle_gamma   90.00
#
_symmetry.space_group_name_H-M   'P 1'
#
loop_
_entity.id
_entity.type
_entity.pdbx_description
1 polymer ?
#
loop_
_entity_poly.entity_id
_entity_poly.type
_entity_poly.pdbx_seq_one_letter_code
_entity_poly.pdbx_strand_id
1 'polypeptide(L)'
;MQTAQQLRQLYEQVEQAATRLDRWFDANGWAGWDPFDIRENSVYLRCTSGKLGRAPAYVVRRAETYVPVALRRVLGVRRRIYAKGMGLLVAAYADLFAATGQERYLTKARQCADWLESHKSPGYSGACWGYPFNWQSRIPIPRDTPSSVVSAVVGDGFWRLYQVTGEERYLRVCQDIANFFLAHLRRTFDTDDALCFSYTPLDDFQVHNANLFVAEFLTRVGKETRDAQLLETGVKAGKFALREQNPDGSLVYWGKAQEARYSPGGKGWIDHFHSGFEIRLLYGLWKNTGDGSFRQGYQAYYDFYRAKLYLEGGVPNYTPDSHYPVDVHSCAEAILCNATLLPEQAEALPLLQKVFGWTIGNMEHRPGEYSYWLVQKRSKIVRVSIPFIRWGQSWMLRAVSQALLQLTPTAQRTQKVAAENQPTSARPSKERG
;
A
#
# COMPACT_ATOMS: atom_id res chain seq x y z
N MET A 1 5.96 -24.95 24.04
CA MET A 1 7.36 -24.70 23.68
C MET A 1 7.58 -24.55 22.17
N GLN A 2 7.10 -25.46 21.33
CA GLN A 2 7.30 -25.41 19.86
C GLN A 2 6.76 -24.13 19.19
N THR A 3 5.59 -23.65 19.60
CA THR A 3 4.95 -22.43 19.07
C THR A 3 5.75 -21.15 19.39
N ALA A 4 6.32 -21.03 20.60
CA ALA A 4 7.11 -19.86 21.00
C ALA A 4 8.45 -19.80 20.22
N GLN A 5 9.07 -20.94 19.97
CA GLN A 5 10.28 -21.02 19.17
C GLN A 5 10.02 -20.65 17.70
N GLN A 6 8.90 -21.09 17.13
CA GLN A 6 8.51 -20.74 15.76
C GLN A 6 8.23 -19.23 15.62
N LEU A 7 7.56 -18.61 16.59
CA LEU A 7 7.31 -17.16 16.61
C LEU A 7 8.62 -16.37 16.69
N ARG A 8 9.55 -16.80 17.54
CA ARG A 8 10.87 -16.18 17.64
C ARG A 8 11.65 -16.28 16.35
N GLN A 9 11.66 -17.44 15.71
CA GLN A 9 12.31 -17.65 14.43
C GLN A 9 11.70 -16.76 13.33
N LEU A 10 10.38 -16.65 13.27
CA LEU A 10 9.70 -15.76 12.33
C LEU A 10 10.09 -14.29 12.58
N TYR A 11 10.09 -13.86 13.84
CA TYR A 11 10.51 -12.50 14.21
C TYR A 11 11.92 -12.19 13.71
N GLU A 12 12.90 -13.09 13.99
CA GLU A 12 14.29 -12.91 13.57
C GLU A 12 14.43 -12.85 12.04
N GLN A 13 13.68 -13.67 11.30
CA GLN A 13 13.67 -13.66 9.83
C GLN A 13 13.07 -12.35 9.26
N VAL A 14 11.98 -11.86 9.85
CA VAL A 14 11.33 -10.60 9.46
C VAL A 14 12.25 -9.42 9.75
N GLU A 15 12.91 -9.38 10.91
CA GLU A 15 13.88 -8.34 11.27
C GLU A 15 15.08 -8.31 10.30
N GLN A 16 15.60 -9.46 9.92
CA GLN A 16 16.68 -9.58 8.92
C GLN A 16 16.22 -9.07 7.55
N ALA A 17 15.00 -9.38 7.11
CA ALA A 17 14.45 -8.90 5.84
C ALA A 17 14.26 -7.37 5.87
N ALA A 18 13.75 -6.81 6.97
CA ALA A 18 13.64 -5.37 7.16
C ALA A 18 15.02 -4.67 7.08
N THR A 19 16.02 -5.25 7.74
CA THR A 19 17.40 -4.74 7.71
C THR A 19 18.01 -4.78 6.30
N ARG A 20 17.76 -5.85 5.52
CA ARG A 20 18.25 -5.93 4.13
C ARG A 20 17.58 -4.90 3.23
N LEU A 21 16.27 -4.70 3.37
CA LEU A 21 15.53 -3.66 2.63
C LEU A 21 16.00 -2.25 2.99
N ASP A 22 16.19 -1.97 4.28
CA ASP A 22 16.69 -0.67 4.75
C ASP A 22 18.08 -0.37 4.14
N ARG A 23 19.00 -1.33 4.19
CA ARG A 23 20.34 -1.20 3.53
C ARG A 23 20.22 -1.02 2.02
N TRP A 24 19.27 -1.68 1.39
CA TRP A 24 19.03 -1.50 -0.05
C TRP A 24 18.61 -0.05 -0.36
N PHE A 25 17.72 0.54 0.44
CA PHE A 25 17.34 1.95 0.30
C PHE A 25 18.50 2.90 0.58
N ASP A 26 19.36 2.61 1.56
CA ASP A 26 20.58 3.40 1.83
C ASP A 26 21.53 3.42 0.63
N ALA A 27 21.67 2.28 -0.05
CA ALA A 27 22.57 2.14 -1.20
C ALA A 27 21.97 2.70 -2.51
N ASN A 28 20.63 2.68 -2.70
CA ASN A 28 19.99 2.98 -3.99
C ASN A 28 19.18 4.29 -3.98
N GLY A 29 18.91 4.85 -2.79
CA GLY A 29 18.06 6.03 -2.60
C GLY A 29 16.58 5.76 -2.89
N TRP A 30 15.79 6.84 -2.97
CA TRP A 30 14.34 6.81 -3.10
C TRP A 30 13.84 6.94 -4.55
N ALA A 31 14.74 7.25 -5.49
CA ALA A 31 14.39 7.36 -6.89
C ALA A 31 14.51 6.00 -7.61
N GLY A 32 13.51 5.64 -8.39
CA GLY A 32 13.48 4.41 -9.16
C GLY A 32 12.52 4.47 -10.32
N TRP A 33 12.23 3.32 -10.91
CA TRP A 33 11.21 3.16 -11.95
C TRP A 33 9.90 2.64 -11.37
N ASP A 34 8.84 2.77 -12.16
CA ASP A 34 7.49 2.29 -11.91
C ASP A 34 6.99 1.43 -13.08
N PRO A 35 6.08 0.46 -12.88
CA PRO A 35 5.53 -0.31 -14.00
C PRO A 35 4.84 0.54 -15.07
N PHE A 36 4.29 1.71 -14.70
CA PHE A 36 3.49 2.55 -15.59
C PHE A 36 4.26 3.72 -16.23
N ASP A 37 5.43 4.10 -15.71
CA ASP A 37 6.23 5.25 -16.19
C ASP A 37 6.68 5.12 -17.65
N ILE A 38 6.98 3.92 -18.11
CA ILE A 38 7.38 3.63 -19.49
C ILE A 38 6.27 3.98 -20.50
N ARG A 39 5.02 3.99 -20.06
CA ARG A 39 3.86 4.31 -20.92
C ARG A 39 3.72 5.82 -21.20
N GLU A 40 4.55 6.67 -20.62
CA GLU A 40 4.70 8.08 -20.99
C GLU A 40 5.61 8.23 -22.23
N ASN A 41 6.45 7.24 -22.52
CA ASN A 41 7.42 7.31 -23.62
C ASN A 41 6.73 7.12 -24.98
N SER A 42 6.92 8.08 -25.89
CA SER A 42 6.26 8.10 -27.21
C SER A 42 6.72 6.95 -28.13
N VAL A 43 8.00 6.54 -28.04
CA VAL A 43 8.53 5.42 -28.83
C VAL A 43 7.90 4.11 -28.34
N TYR A 44 7.85 3.91 -27.03
CA TYR A 44 7.18 2.76 -26.42
C TYR A 44 5.72 2.67 -26.87
N LEU A 45 4.95 3.80 -26.78
CA LEU A 45 3.55 3.85 -27.19
C LEU A 45 3.37 3.55 -28.69
N ARG A 46 4.23 4.09 -29.56
CA ARG A 46 4.18 3.79 -31.01
C ARG A 46 4.41 2.32 -31.29
N CYS A 47 5.39 1.70 -30.63
CA CYS A 47 5.69 0.28 -30.79
C CYS A 47 4.56 -0.62 -30.27
N THR A 48 3.89 -0.25 -29.18
CA THR A 48 2.89 -1.10 -28.50
C THR A 48 1.46 -0.85 -28.95
N SER A 49 1.16 0.28 -29.62
CA SER A 49 -0.18 0.65 -30.11
C SER A 49 -0.71 -0.20 -31.27
N GLY A 50 0.13 -1.07 -31.84
CA GLY A 50 -0.23 -1.86 -33.04
C GLY A 50 -0.14 -1.10 -34.38
N LYS A 51 0.07 0.23 -34.37
CA LYS A 51 0.18 1.06 -35.57
C LYS A 51 1.36 0.69 -36.48
N LEU A 52 2.43 0.14 -35.90
CA LEU A 52 3.61 -0.37 -36.63
C LEU A 52 3.58 -1.88 -36.84
N GLY A 53 2.41 -2.51 -36.70
CA GLY A 53 2.25 -3.97 -36.81
C GLY A 53 2.55 -4.71 -35.51
N ARG A 54 2.51 -6.05 -35.58
CA ARG A 54 2.65 -6.93 -34.39
C ARG A 54 4.10 -7.13 -33.93
N ALA A 55 5.07 -7.06 -34.86
CA ALA A 55 6.47 -7.37 -34.58
C ALA A 55 7.13 -6.42 -33.58
N PRO A 56 7.04 -5.07 -33.70
CA PRO A 56 7.58 -4.16 -32.69
C PRO A 56 6.97 -4.37 -31.29
N ALA A 57 5.66 -4.57 -31.21
CA ALA A 57 5.00 -4.84 -29.93
C ALA A 57 5.51 -6.14 -29.29
N TYR A 58 5.73 -7.19 -30.09
CA TYR A 58 6.28 -8.46 -29.62
C TYR A 58 7.70 -8.28 -29.07
N VAL A 59 8.59 -7.56 -29.79
CA VAL A 59 9.96 -7.27 -29.35
C VAL A 59 9.98 -6.49 -28.03
N VAL A 60 9.18 -5.42 -27.93
CA VAL A 60 9.10 -4.60 -26.71
C VAL A 60 8.60 -5.42 -25.53
N ARG A 61 7.55 -6.21 -25.68
CA ARG A 61 7.03 -7.07 -24.60
C ARG A 61 8.04 -8.12 -24.15
N ARG A 62 8.85 -8.66 -25.06
CA ARG A 62 9.95 -9.55 -24.68
C ARG A 62 11.02 -8.80 -23.92
N ALA A 63 11.40 -7.60 -24.36
CA ALA A 63 12.37 -6.77 -23.68
C ALA A 63 11.88 -6.38 -22.25
N GLU A 64 10.60 -6.07 -22.08
CA GLU A 64 10.02 -5.85 -20.75
C GLU A 64 10.12 -7.07 -19.84
N THR A 65 10.06 -8.27 -20.39
CA THR A 65 10.15 -9.51 -19.61
C THR A 65 11.60 -9.88 -19.28
N TYR A 66 12.51 -9.80 -20.24
CA TYR A 66 13.85 -10.36 -20.09
C TYR A 66 14.94 -9.34 -19.79
N VAL A 67 14.77 -8.08 -20.22
CA VAL A 67 15.77 -7.00 -20.04
C VAL A 67 15.11 -5.66 -19.67
N PRO A 68 14.22 -5.64 -18.66
CA PRO A 68 13.37 -4.47 -18.34
C PRO A 68 14.18 -3.22 -17.99
N VAL A 69 15.31 -3.37 -17.33
CA VAL A 69 16.21 -2.27 -16.96
C VAL A 69 16.91 -1.69 -18.20
N ALA A 70 17.43 -2.55 -19.07
CA ALA A 70 18.09 -2.10 -20.29
C ALA A 70 17.11 -1.39 -21.22
N LEU A 71 15.88 -1.93 -21.37
CA LEU A 71 14.83 -1.28 -22.15
C LEU A 71 14.54 0.14 -21.67
N ARG A 72 14.36 0.35 -20.35
CA ARG A 72 14.11 1.69 -19.80
C ARG A 72 15.27 2.66 -20.01
N ARG A 73 16.50 2.18 -19.87
CA ARG A 73 17.69 3.00 -20.13
C ARG A 73 17.78 3.42 -21.61
N VAL A 74 17.58 2.49 -22.54
CA VAL A 74 17.60 2.77 -23.98
C VAL A 74 16.49 3.75 -24.39
N LEU A 75 15.28 3.62 -23.78
CA LEU A 75 14.17 4.52 -24.02
C LEU A 75 14.29 5.86 -23.26
N GLY A 76 15.32 6.05 -22.45
CA GLY A 76 15.51 7.28 -21.68
C GLY A 76 14.45 7.49 -20.58
N VAL A 77 13.83 6.39 -20.06
CA VAL A 77 12.88 6.49 -18.94
C VAL A 77 13.62 6.87 -17.67
N ARG A 78 13.31 8.04 -17.12
CA ARG A 78 14.00 8.60 -15.95
C ARG A 78 13.57 7.91 -14.66
N ARG A 79 14.50 7.69 -13.74
CA ARG A 79 14.20 7.33 -12.35
C ARG A 79 13.60 8.54 -11.65
N ARG A 80 12.52 8.34 -10.89
CA ARG A 80 11.78 9.40 -10.19
C ARG A 80 11.50 8.99 -8.76
N ILE A 81 11.22 9.96 -7.89
CA ILE A 81 10.65 9.73 -6.57
C ILE A 81 9.13 9.79 -6.72
N TYR A 82 8.43 8.87 -6.06
CA TYR A 82 6.97 8.70 -6.13
C TYR A 82 6.37 8.98 -4.76
N ALA A 83 5.43 9.92 -4.68
CA ALA A 83 4.79 10.29 -3.43
C ALA A 83 4.18 9.08 -2.70
N LYS A 84 3.51 8.16 -3.43
CA LYS A 84 2.99 6.91 -2.84
C LYS A 84 4.12 6.05 -2.25
N GLY A 85 5.28 5.98 -2.92
CA GLY A 85 6.45 5.27 -2.40
C GLY A 85 6.99 5.92 -1.12
N MET A 86 7.08 7.26 -1.11
CA MET A 86 7.53 8.00 0.07
C MET A 86 6.56 7.83 1.25
N GLY A 87 5.23 7.87 1.03
CA GLY A 87 4.23 7.60 2.07
C GLY A 87 4.38 6.21 2.69
N LEU A 88 4.62 5.18 1.85
CA LEU A 88 4.91 3.83 2.31
C LEU A 88 6.20 3.76 3.14
N LEU A 89 7.24 4.53 2.77
CA LEU A 89 8.50 4.60 3.53
C LEU A 89 8.32 5.32 4.87
N VAL A 90 7.54 6.42 4.92
CA VAL A 90 7.20 7.07 6.21
C VAL A 90 6.54 6.06 7.15
N ALA A 91 5.50 5.36 6.66
CA ALA A 91 4.80 4.36 7.46
C ALA A 91 5.72 3.22 7.90
N ALA A 92 6.56 2.72 6.99
CA ALA A 92 7.48 1.63 7.27
C ALA A 92 8.53 2.02 8.31
N TYR A 93 9.15 3.18 8.17
CA TYR A 93 10.15 3.64 9.12
C TYR A 93 9.55 4.02 10.48
N ALA A 94 8.33 4.56 10.52
CA ALA A 94 7.61 4.77 11.78
C ALA A 94 7.33 3.44 12.51
N ASP A 95 6.90 2.41 11.78
CA ASP A 95 6.69 1.06 12.33
C ASP A 95 8.00 0.42 12.82
N LEU A 96 9.10 0.57 12.06
CA LEU A 96 10.42 0.08 12.47
C LEU A 96 10.93 0.80 13.73
N PHE A 97 10.71 2.11 13.84
CA PHE A 97 11.02 2.86 15.05
C PHE A 97 10.20 2.33 16.24
N ALA A 98 8.88 2.19 16.09
CA ALA A 98 8.01 1.65 17.12
C ALA A 98 8.39 0.22 17.57
N ALA A 99 8.84 -0.62 16.63
CA ALA A 99 9.25 -2.00 16.91
C ALA A 99 10.62 -2.09 17.57
N THR A 100 11.58 -1.22 17.18
CA THR A 100 12.99 -1.38 17.56
C THR A 100 13.54 -0.29 18.48
N GLY A 101 12.91 0.90 18.55
CA GLY A 101 13.38 2.11 19.24
C GLY A 101 14.67 2.69 18.63
N GLN A 102 15.00 2.39 17.37
CA GLN A 102 16.22 2.90 16.75
C GLN A 102 15.96 4.25 16.07
N GLU A 103 16.53 5.32 16.61
CA GLU A 103 16.39 6.72 16.16
C GLU A 103 16.67 6.93 14.67
N ARG A 104 17.54 6.12 14.06
CA ARG A 104 17.81 6.20 12.63
C ARG A 104 16.55 6.02 11.78
N TYR A 105 15.59 5.20 12.24
CA TYR A 105 14.34 4.98 11.51
C TYR A 105 13.40 6.18 11.65
N LEU A 106 13.32 6.80 12.82
CA LEU A 106 12.55 8.03 13.00
C LEU A 106 13.12 9.17 12.16
N THR A 107 14.45 9.31 12.10
CA THR A 107 15.13 10.27 11.22
C THR A 107 14.75 10.06 9.75
N LYS A 108 14.80 8.81 9.25
CA LYS A 108 14.40 8.50 7.88
C LYS A 108 12.91 8.77 7.62
N ALA A 109 12.04 8.44 8.57
CA ALA A 109 10.61 8.75 8.46
C ALA A 109 10.36 10.25 8.31
N ARG A 110 11.03 11.08 9.14
CA ARG A 110 10.94 12.55 9.05
C ARG A 110 11.48 13.08 7.72
N GLN A 111 12.62 12.61 7.24
CA GLN A 111 13.15 13.00 5.93
C GLN A 111 12.17 12.70 4.77
N CYS A 112 11.54 11.53 4.80
CA CYS A 112 10.51 11.17 3.81
C CYS A 112 9.26 12.06 3.94
N ALA A 113 8.84 12.40 5.14
CA ALA A 113 7.71 13.28 5.41
C ALA A 113 7.99 14.72 4.96
N ASP A 114 9.17 15.27 5.25
CA ASP A 114 9.59 16.60 4.80
C ASP A 114 9.61 16.71 3.27
N TRP A 115 10.08 15.63 2.59
CA TRP A 115 10.01 15.57 1.14
C TRP A 115 8.56 15.62 0.64
N LEU A 116 7.65 14.87 1.25
CA LEU A 116 6.22 14.87 0.89
C LEU A 116 5.58 16.24 1.11
N GLU A 117 5.86 16.91 2.22
CA GLU A 117 5.32 18.25 2.50
C GLU A 117 5.75 19.28 1.46
N SER A 118 6.97 19.16 0.92
CA SER A 118 7.50 20.04 -0.14
C SER A 118 7.06 19.67 -1.56
N HIS A 119 6.39 18.51 -1.77
CA HIS A 119 6.03 18.00 -3.10
C HIS A 119 4.53 17.68 -3.22
N LYS A 120 3.67 18.48 -2.60
CA LYS A 120 2.21 18.39 -2.75
C LYS A 120 1.80 18.75 -4.19
N SER A 121 0.73 18.15 -4.69
CA SER A 121 0.14 18.55 -5.97
C SER A 121 -0.38 19.98 -5.90
N PRO A 122 0.02 20.88 -6.82
CA PRO A 122 -0.38 22.27 -6.79
C PRO A 122 -1.84 22.50 -7.23
N GLY A 123 -2.45 23.60 -6.80
CA GLY A 123 -3.76 24.04 -7.29
C GLY A 123 -4.97 23.41 -6.58
N TYR A 124 -4.76 22.70 -5.46
CA TYR A 124 -5.84 22.12 -4.66
C TYR A 124 -5.80 22.67 -3.23
N SER A 125 -6.97 22.82 -2.62
CA SER A 125 -7.07 23.07 -1.19
C SER A 125 -6.86 21.75 -0.43
N GLY A 126 -6.10 21.79 0.67
CA GLY A 126 -5.69 20.61 1.40
C GLY A 126 -4.42 19.95 0.82
N ALA A 127 -3.94 18.92 1.50
CA ALA A 127 -2.74 18.20 1.12
C ALA A 127 -3.09 16.99 0.24
N CYS A 128 -2.46 16.89 -0.93
CA CYS A 128 -2.73 15.79 -1.86
C CYS A 128 -1.54 15.53 -2.78
N TRP A 129 -1.50 14.32 -3.36
CA TRP A 129 -0.40 13.89 -4.23
C TRP A 129 -0.90 13.02 -5.39
N GLY A 130 -0.18 13.12 -6.51
CA GLY A 130 -0.38 12.33 -7.72
C GLY A 130 0.86 11.56 -8.16
N TYR A 131 0.82 11.03 -9.38
CA TYR A 131 1.99 10.39 -9.99
C TYR A 131 2.83 11.42 -10.75
N PRO A 132 4.18 11.33 -10.71
CA PRO A 132 5.07 12.27 -11.40
C PRO A 132 5.21 11.95 -12.90
N PHE A 133 4.18 11.37 -13.53
CA PHE A 133 4.10 11.04 -14.95
C PHE A 133 2.64 11.10 -15.44
N ASN A 134 2.46 11.27 -16.77
CA ASN A 134 1.14 11.20 -17.40
C ASN A 134 0.65 9.75 -17.40
N TRP A 135 -0.37 9.49 -16.60
CA TRP A 135 -0.88 8.13 -16.43
C TRP A 135 -1.92 7.78 -17.49
N GLN A 136 -1.59 6.76 -18.29
CA GLN A 136 -2.51 6.18 -19.28
C GLN A 136 -3.45 5.19 -18.57
N SER A 137 -4.50 5.71 -17.95
CA SER A 137 -5.59 4.95 -17.35
C SER A 137 -6.75 4.76 -18.35
N ARG A 138 -7.98 4.56 -17.88
CA ARG A 138 -9.18 4.55 -18.75
C ARG A 138 -9.42 5.90 -19.41
N ILE A 139 -9.00 6.97 -18.73
CA ILE A 139 -8.83 8.31 -19.29
C ILE A 139 -7.37 8.72 -19.12
N PRO A 140 -6.83 9.60 -19.96
CA PRO A 140 -5.53 10.22 -19.72
C PRO A 140 -5.57 11.07 -18.45
N ILE A 141 -4.71 10.77 -17.49
CA ILE A 141 -4.56 11.53 -16.24
C ILE A 141 -3.23 12.26 -16.30
N PRO A 142 -3.24 13.60 -16.32
CA PRO A 142 -2.02 14.40 -16.34
C PRO A 142 -1.12 14.12 -15.14
N ARG A 143 0.18 14.36 -15.32
CA ARG A 143 1.18 14.35 -14.24
C ARG A 143 0.70 15.20 -13.06
N ASP A 144 1.03 14.75 -11.86
CA ASP A 144 0.76 15.41 -10.59
C ASP A 144 -0.74 15.63 -10.28
N THR A 145 -1.66 15.08 -11.09
CA THR A 145 -3.07 15.00 -10.73
C THR A 145 -3.22 14.14 -9.47
N PRO A 146 -3.75 14.70 -8.37
CA PRO A 146 -3.85 13.94 -7.13
C PRO A 146 -4.87 12.81 -7.24
N SER A 147 -4.63 11.73 -6.52
CA SER A 147 -5.57 10.63 -6.43
C SER A 147 -5.90 10.28 -4.98
N SER A 148 -7.11 9.76 -4.78
CA SER A 148 -7.58 9.23 -3.51
C SER A 148 -6.59 8.24 -2.91
N VAL A 149 -6.16 7.25 -3.69
CA VAL A 149 -5.26 6.18 -3.23
C VAL A 149 -3.86 6.69 -2.89
N VAL A 150 -3.27 7.58 -3.71
CA VAL A 150 -1.93 8.13 -3.40
C VAL A 150 -1.98 8.95 -2.14
N SER A 151 -2.97 9.84 -2.02
CA SER A 151 -3.10 10.74 -0.86
C SER A 151 -3.44 9.97 0.42
N ALA A 152 -4.29 8.93 0.36
CA ALA A 152 -4.57 8.09 1.53
C ALA A 152 -3.36 7.29 2.01
N VAL A 153 -2.56 6.72 1.08
CA VAL A 153 -1.33 6.00 1.44
C VAL A 153 -0.28 6.95 2.04
N VAL A 154 -0.16 8.17 1.52
CA VAL A 154 0.68 9.20 2.13
C VAL A 154 0.16 9.56 3.51
N GLY A 155 -1.16 9.70 3.65
CA GLY A 155 -1.82 9.96 4.92
C GLY A 155 -1.60 8.85 5.96
N ASP A 156 -1.56 7.57 5.57
CA ASP A 156 -1.19 6.47 6.48
C ASP A 156 0.24 6.66 7.04
N GLY A 157 1.16 7.16 6.21
CA GLY A 157 2.51 7.52 6.65
C GLY A 157 2.52 8.61 7.71
N PHE A 158 1.87 9.74 7.47
CA PHE A 158 1.76 10.84 8.41
C PHE A 158 1.02 10.45 9.70
N TRP A 159 -0.03 9.65 9.58
CA TRP A 159 -0.75 9.12 10.72
C TRP A 159 0.15 8.29 11.64
N ARG A 160 0.93 7.36 11.08
CA ARG A 160 1.85 6.54 11.87
C ARG A 160 2.97 7.35 12.49
N LEU A 161 3.46 8.35 11.78
CA LEU A 161 4.46 9.26 12.32
C LEU A 161 3.88 10.10 13.47
N TYR A 162 2.62 10.55 13.36
CA TYR A 162 1.89 11.17 14.48
C TYR A 162 1.80 10.22 15.68
N GLN A 163 1.40 8.97 15.46
CA GLN A 163 1.24 7.99 16.54
C GLN A 163 2.53 7.70 17.31
N VAL A 164 3.68 7.71 16.65
CA VAL A 164 4.96 7.41 17.31
C VAL A 164 5.66 8.64 17.90
N THR A 165 5.31 9.85 17.43
CA THR A 165 5.96 11.10 17.90
C THR A 165 5.06 11.97 18.78
N GLY A 166 3.73 11.87 18.63
CA GLY A 166 2.78 12.80 19.22
C GLY A 166 2.81 14.22 18.61
N GLU A 167 3.56 14.43 17.51
CA GLU A 167 3.69 15.76 16.90
C GLU A 167 2.44 16.14 16.12
N GLU A 168 1.68 17.13 16.62
CA GLU A 168 0.43 17.64 16.05
C GLU A 168 0.55 18.09 14.57
N ARG A 169 1.75 18.46 14.10
CA ARG A 169 1.96 18.84 12.71
C ARG A 169 1.58 17.73 11.74
N TYR A 170 1.81 16.48 12.10
CA TYR A 170 1.48 15.33 11.26
C TYR A 170 -0.02 15.03 11.25
N LEU A 171 -0.71 15.25 12.38
CA LEU A 171 -2.18 15.18 12.44
C LEU A 171 -2.82 16.28 11.57
N ARG A 172 -2.27 17.51 11.59
CA ARG A 172 -2.74 18.59 10.69
C ARG A 172 -2.61 18.20 9.21
N VAL A 173 -1.53 17.54 8.79
CA VAL A 173 -1.42 17.03 7.40
C VAL A 173 -2.51 16.00 7.12
N CYS A 174 -2.85 15.12 8.07
CA CYS A 174 -3.97 14.19 7.90
C CYS A 174 -5.32 14.90 7.75
N GLN A 175 -5.58 15.97 8.52
CA GLN A 175 -6.77 16.81 8.37
C GLN A 175 -6.81 17.50 7.01
N ASP A 176 -5.68 18.01 6.53
CA ASP A 176 -5.57 18.63 5.20
C ASP A 176 -5.85 17.61 4.07
N ILE A 177 -5.43 16.36 4.23
CA ILE A 177 -5.78 15.27 3.27
C ILE A 177 -7.28 15.00 3.31
N ALA A 178 -7.90 14.94 4.48
CA ALA A 178 -9.34 14.77 4.61
C ALA A 178 -10.10 15.93 3.93
N ASN A 179 -9.64 17.17 4.09
CA ASN A 179 -10.18 18.35 3.41
C ASN A 179 -10.09 18.22 1.88
N PHE A 180 -8.95 17.75 1.35
CA PHE A 180 -8.82 17.46 -0.09
C PHE A 180 -9.86 16.44 -0.57
N PHE A 181 -10.08 15.35 0.15
CA PHE A 181 -11.07 14.34 -0.24
C PHE A 181 -12.48 14.93 -0.32
N LEU A 182 -12.87 15.68 0.70
CA LEU A 182 -14.22 16.28 0.74
C LEU A 182 -14.45 17.38 -0.29
N ALA A 183 -13.41 18.20 -0.56
CA ALA A 183 -13.54 19.37 -1.43
C ALA A 183 -13.36 19.05 -2.92
N HIS A 184 -12.55 18.04 -3.26
CA HIS A 184 -12.12 17.88 -4.65
C HIS A 184 -12.48 16.54 -5.30
N LEU A 185 -12.67 15.45 -4.52
CA LEU A 185 -13.15 14.21 -5.11
C LEU A 185 -14.64 14.30 -5.40
N ARG A 186 -15.04 13.79 -6.56
CA ARG A 186 -16.46 13.76 -6.96
C ARG A 186 -17.18 12.67 -6.18
N ARG A 187 -18.41 12.95 -5.80
CA ARG A 187 -19.34 11.93 -5.28
C ARG A 187 -20.01 11.26 -6.47
N THR A 188 -19.49 10.10 -6.88
CA THR A 188 -19.94 9.36 -8.07
C THR A 188 -21.15 8.48 -7.80
N PHE A 189 -21.43 8.24 -6.53
CA PHE A 189 -22.63 7.64 -5.98
C PHE A 189 -22.90 8.31 -4.63
N ASP A 190 -24.13 8.75 -4.37
CA ASP A 190 -24.50 9.39 -3.10
C ASP A 190 -25.99 9.17 -2.84
N THR A 191 -26.29 8.40 -1.78
CA THR A 191 -27.63 8.14 -1.24
C THR A 191 -27.61 8.45 0.24
N ASP A 192 -28.72 8.25 0.95
CA ASP A 192 -28.76 8.52 2.40
C ASP A 192 -27.78 7.63 3.19
N ASP A 193 -27.55 6.38 2.75
CA ASP A 193 -26.81 5.34 3.45
C ASP A 193 -25.46 4.96 2.84
N ALA A 194 -25.16 5.36 1.58
CA ALA A 194 -23.94 4.95 0.90
C ALA A 194 -23.38 6.05 -0.01
N LEU A 195 -22.03 6.11 -0.10
CA LEU A 195 -21.28 7.12 -0.86
C LEU A 195 -20.10 6.48 -1.57
N CYS A 196 -19.84 6.86 -2.83
CA CYS A 196 -18.61 6.54 -3.52
C CYS A 196 -17.90 7.79 -4.01
N PHE A 197 -16.64 7.95 -3.62
CA PHE A 197 -15.75 8.99 -4.13
C PHE A 197 -15.05 8.54 -5.41
N SER A 198 -14.79 9.47 -6.33
CA SER A 198 -13.99 9.25 -7.53
C SER A 198 -12.54 8.87 -7.22
N TYR A 199 -11.84 8.32 -8.20
CA TYR A 199 -10.42 7.98 -8.06
C TYR A 199 -9.53 9.23 -8.07
N THR A 200 -9.85 10.20 -8.97
CA THR A 200 -9.23 11.51 -9.05
C THR A 200 -10.29 12.61 -9.20
N PRO A 201 -9.95 13.91 -9.07
CA PRO A 201 -10.89 15.00 -9.37
C PRO A 201 -11.38 15.04 -10.82
N LEU A 202 -10.71 14.32 -11.74
CA LEU A 202 -10.98 14.37 -13.18
C LEU A 202 -11.93 13.28 -13.68
N ASP A 203 -12.13 12.22 -12.90
CA ASP A 203 -12.93 11.05 -13.31
C ASP A 203 -14.24 10.93 -12.51
N ASP A 204 -15.04 9.95 -12.92
CA ASP A 204 -16.27 9.51 -12.28
C ASP A 204 -16.19 8.03 -11.83
N PHE A 205 -15.00 7.50 -11.68
CA PHE A 205 -14.77 6.09 -11.43
C PHE A 205 -15.28 5.64 -10.05
N GLN A 206 -16.03 4.55 -10.04
CA GLN A 206 -16.44 3.83 -8.84
C GLN A 206 -15.51 2.64 -8.64
N VAL A 207 -14.42 2.85 -7.90
CA VAL A 207 -13.41 1.82 -7.63
C VAL A 207 -13.41 1.50 -6.14
N HIS A 208 -13.71 0.25 -5.77
CA HIS A 208 -13.96 -0.13 -4.38
C HIS A 208 -12.77 0.14 -3.46
N ASN A 209 -11.57 -0.32 -3.82
CA ASN A 209 -10.40 -0.05 -2.98
C ASN A 209 -10.10 1.45 -2.85
N ALA A 210 -10.28 2.24 -3.92
CA ALA A 210 -10.04 3.68 -3.89
C ALA A 210 -11.00 4.39 -2.93
N ASN A 211 -12.29 4.05 -2.98
CA ASN A 211 -13.30 4.56 -2.08
C ASN A 211 -13.07 4.11 -0.63
N LEU A 212 -12.68 2.85 -0.41
CA LEU A 212 -12.38 2.32 0.92
C LEU A 212 -11.14 2.99 1.54
N PHE A 213 -10.11 3.35 0.75
CA PHE A 213 -8.98 4.14 1.24
C PHE A 213 -9.45 5.50 1.79
N VAL A 214 -10.36 6.18 1.10
CA VAL A 214 -10.96 7.43 1.59
C VAL A 214 -11.80 7.17 2.84
N ALA A 215 -12.68 6.18 2.81
CA ALA A 215 -13.60 5.85 3.90
C ALA A 215 -12.87 5.56 5.21
N GLU A 216 -11.88 4.68 5.17
CA GLU A 216 -11.11 4.31 6.36
C GLU A 216 -10.30 5.51 6.88
N PHE A 217 -9.70 6.29 6.00
CA PHE A 217 -8.93 7.47 6.38
C PHE A 217 -9.81 8.54 7.03
N LEU A 218 -10.97 8.86 6.46
CA LEU A 218 -11.91 9.81 7.04
C LEU A 218 -12.40 9.37 8.42
N THR A 219 -12.75 8.09 8.61
CA THR A 219 -13.19 7.59 9.92
C THR A 219 -12.08 7.62 10.95
N ARG A 220 -10.84 7.36 10.57
CA ARG A 220 -9.66 7.40 11.44
C ARG A 220 -9.39 8.82 11.92
N VAL A 221 -9.33 9.77 10.99
CA VAL A 221 -9.11 11.19 11.31
C VAL A 221 -10.29 11.75 12.11
N GLY A 222 -11.54 11.49 11.68
CA GLY A 222 -12.73 11.95 12.37
C GLY A 222 -12.84 11.45 13.82
N LYS A 223 -12.46 10.20 14.08
CA LYS A 223 -12.39 9.64 15.43
C LYS A 223 -11.38 10.37 16.31
N GLU A 224 -10.17 10.59 15.80
CA GLU A 224 -9.07 11.23 16.53
C GLU A 224 -9.38 12.69 16.84
N THR A 225 -9.89 13.42 15.86
CA THR A 225 -10.21 14.86 15.97
C THR A 225 -11.60 15.13 16.55
N ARG A 226 -12.40 14.09 16.80
CA ARG A 226 -13.81 14.16 17.23
C ARG A 226 -14.68 14.94 16.22
N ASP A 227 -14.35 14.85 14.96
CA ASP A 227 -15.12 15.44 13.86
C ASP A 227 -16.20 14.46 13.39
N ALA A 228 -17.45 14.73 13.77
CA ALA A 228 -18.59 13.88 13.44
C ALA A 228 -18.85 13.83 11.93
N GLN A 229 -18.62 14.94 11.19
CA GLN A 229 -18.85 15.00 9.75
C GLN A 229 -17.87 14.08 9.00
N LEU A 230 -16.59 14.08 9.39
CA LEU A 230 -15.60 13.16 8.81
C LEU A 230 -15.97 11.70 9.10
N LEU A 231 -16.33 11.42 10.35
CA LEU A 231 -16.70 10.06 10.78
C LEU A 231 -17.91 9.55 10.01
N GLU A 232 -19.01 10.30 9.95
CA GLU A 232 -20.24 9.92 9.25
C GLU A 232 -20.02 9.76 7.75
N THR A 233 -19.29 10.69 7.11
CA THR A 233 -18.96 10.62 5.69
C THR A 233 -18.13 9.38 5.37
N GLY A 234 -17.13 9.07 6.21
CA GLY A 234 -16.31 7.88 6.05
C GLY A 234 -17.11 6.58 6.24
N VAL A 235 -18.00 6.52 7.22
CA VAL A 235 -18.93 5.37 7.40
C VAL A 235 -19.79 5.16 6.15
N LYS A 236 -20.41 6.24 5.66
CA LYS A 236 -21.25 6.23 4.46
C LYS A 236 -20.46 5.75 3.23
N ALA A 237 -19.20 6.17 3.09
CA ALA A 237 -18.32 5.71 2.02
C ALA A 237 -17.95 4.22 2.16
N GLY A 238 -17.71 3.75 3.39
CA GLY A 238 -17.47 2.33 3.64
C GLY A 238 -18.68 1.44 3.34
N LYS A 239 -19.90 1.92 3.62
CA LYS A 239 -21.16 1.19 3.34
C LYS A 239 -21.38 0.91 1.86
N PHE A 240 -20.87 1.75 0.96
CA PHE A 240 -20.90 1.48 -0.48
C PHE A 240 -20.27 0.13 -0.84
N ALA A 241 -19.09 -0.18 -0.29
CA ALA A 241 -18.44 -1.45 -0.53
C ALA A 241 -19.24 -2.63 0.04
N LEU A 242 -19.78 -2.52 1.26
CA LEU A 242 -20.62 -3.58 1.85
C LEU A 242 -21.88 -3.85 1.03
N ARG A 243 -22.51 -2.81 0.49
CA ARG A 243 -23.68 -2.92 -0.39
C ARG A 243 -23.37 -3.70 -1.67
N GLU A 244 -22.16 -3.56 -2.18
CA GLU A 244 -21.72 -4.18 -3.43
C GLU A 244 -20.97 -5.50 -3.26
N GLN A 245 -20.68 -5.88 -2.02
CA GLN A 245 -20.02 -7.15 -1.70
C GLN A 245 -20.83 -8.33 -2.24
N ASN A 246 -20.13 -9.30 -2.83
CA ASN A 246 -20.74 -10.52 -3.35
C ASN A 246 -21.15 -11.45 -2.21
N PRO A 247 -22.05 -12.41 -2.44
CA PRO A 247 -22.47 -13.37 -1.42
C PRO A 247 -21.35 -14.23 -0.83
N ASP A 248 -20.25 -14.42 -1.57
CA ASP A 248 -19.04 -15.12 -1.10
C ASP A 248 -18.06 -14.22 -0.33
N GLY A 249 -18.43 -12.97 -0.10
CA GLY A 249 -17.64 -11.97 0.61
C GLY A 249 -16.66 -11.18 -0.29
N SER A 250 -16.46 -11.56 -1.53
CA SER A 250 -15.54 -10.86 -2.45
C SER A 250 -16.08 -9.50 -2.93
N LEU A 251 -15.16 -8.65 -3.39
CA LEU A 251 -15.48 -7.42 -4.13
C LEU A 251 -14.79 -7.47 -5.49
N VAL A 252 -15.52 -7.07 -6.54
CA VAL A 252 -14.91 -6.79 -7.84
C VAL A 252 -14.25 -5.41 -7.82
N TYR A 253 -13.29 -5.17 -8.71
CA TYR A 253 -12.54 -3.91 -8.73
C TYR A 253 -13.43 -2.67 -8.96
N TRP A 254 -14.37 -2.77 -9.91
CA TRP A 254 -15.29 -1.69 -10.27
C TRP A 254 -16.62 -1.81 -9.56
N GLY A 255 -17.24 -0.69 -9.19
CA GLY A 255 -18.64 -0.66 -8.79
C GLY A 255 -19.55 -1.32 -9.82
N LYS A 256 -20.56 -2.07 -9.38
CA LYS A 256 -21.44 -2.88 -10.22
C LYS A 256 -22.05 -2.11 -11.39
N ALA A 257 -22.39 -0.82 -11.18
CA ALA A 257 -22.91 0.04 -12.24
C ALA A 257 -21.91 0.32 -13.38
N GLN A 258 -20.62 0.22 -13.10
CA GLN A 258 -19.55 0.52 -14.07
C GLN A 258 -18.82 -0.72 -14.57
N GLU A 259 -19.03 -1.86 -13.94
CA GLU A 259 -18.33 -3.10 -14.23
C GLU A 259 -18.49 -3.50 -15.71
N ALA A 260 -19.70 -3.53 -16.23
CA ALA A 260 -19.98 -3.89 -17.63
C ALA A 260 -19.22 -2.99 -18.63
N ARG A 261 -19.00 -1.71 -18.27
CA ARG A 261 -18.29 -0.74 -19.11
C ARG A 261 -16.78 -0.92 -19.07
N TYR A 262 -16.21 -1.30 -17.93
CA TYR A 262 -14.77 -1.25 -17.71
C TYR A 262 -14.09 -2.61 -17.54
N SER A 263 -14.84 -3.65 -17.21
CA SER A 263 -14.30 -5.01 -17.07
C SER A 263 -14.28 -5.73 -18.41
N PRO A 264 -13.12 -6.22 -18.88
CA PRO A 264 -13.04 -7.00 -20.11
C PRO A 264 -13.89 -8.27 -20.04
N GLY A 265 -14.82 -8.45 -20.99
CA GLY A 265 -15.66 -9.64 -21.08
C GLY A 265 -16.80 -9.72 -20.05
N GLY A 266 -17.11 -8.63 -19.34
CA GLY A 266 -18.23 -8.56 -18.38
C GLY A 266 -18.08 -9.43 -17.13
N LYS A 267 -16.88 -10.01 -16.92
CA LYS A 267 -16.53 -10.71 -15.68
C LYS A 267 -15.82 -9.74 -14.75
N GLY A 268 -16.26 -9.63 -13.53
CA GLY A 268 -15.63 -8.78 -12.51
C GLY A 268 -14.15 -9.11 -12.34
N TRP A 269 -13.31 -8.07 -12.24
CA TRP A 269 -11.90 -8.24 -11.97
C TRP A 269 -11.69 -8.31 -10.46
N ILE A 270 -11.17 -9.44 -9.99
CA ILE A 270 -10.73 -9.65 -8.61
C ILE A 270 -9.27 -10.04 -8.69
N ASP A 271 -8.39 -9.36 -7.96
CA ASP A 271 -6.99 -9.74 -7.84
C ASP A 271 -6.53 -9.74 -6.38
N HIS A 272 -5.36 -10.31 -6.17
CA HIS A 272 -4.86 -10.57 -4.84
C HIS A 272 -4.62 -9.27 -4.03
N PHE A 273 -3.90 -8.29 -4.58
CA PHE A 273 -3.49 -7.13 -3.78
C PHE A 273 -4.61 -6.14 -3.55
N HIS A 274 -5.56 -5.96 -4.49
CA HIS A 274 -6.75 -5.14 -4.25
C HIS A 274 -7.64 -5.77 -3.17
N SER A 275 -7.83 -7.09 -3.23
CA SER A 275 -8.57 -7.82 -2.17
C SER A 275 -7.93 -7.64 -0.79
N GLY A 276 -6.60 -7.73 -0.69
CA GLY A 276 -5.88 -7.49 0.56
C GLY A 276 -6.08 -6.06 1.09
N PHE A 277 -6.01 -5.03 0.21
CA PHE A 277 -6.33 -3.65 0.58
C PHE A 277 -7.73 -3.53 1.18
N GLU A 278 -8.73 -4.03 0.47
CA GLU A 278 -10.14 -3.90 0.82
C GLU A 278 -10.45 -4.58 2.17
N ILE A 279 -9.89 -5.76 2.42
CA ILE A 279 -10.00 -6.46 3.70
C ILE A 279 -9.43 -5.61 4.85
N ARG A 280 -8.20 -5.08 4.69
CA ARG A 280 -7.57 -4.25 5.73
C ARG A 280 -8.32 -2.96 5.98
N LEU A 281 -8.86 -2.35 4.94
CA LEU A 281 -9.61 -1.10 5.04
C LEU A 281 -10.97 -1.32 5.71
N LEU A 282 -11.68 -2.41 5.40
CA LEU A 282 -12.89 -2.82 6.11
C LEU A 282 -12.61 -3.16 7.58
N TYR A 283 -11.49 -3.83 7.87
CA TYR A 283 -11.02 -4.05 9.23
C TYR A 283 -10.75 -2.73 9.96
N GLY A 284 -10.09 -1.78 9.32
CA GLY A 284 -9.84 -0.44 9.86
C GLY A 284 -11.13 0.32 10.16
N LEU A 285 -12.10 0.29 9.24
CA LEU A 285 -13.43 0.86 9.44
C LEU A 285 -14.11 0.30 10.68
N TRP A 286 -14.08 -1.02 10.87
CA TRP A 286 -14.59 -1.63 12.09
C TRP A 286 -13.86 -1.14 13.35
N LYS A 287 -12.53 -1.07 13.34
CA LYS A 287 -11.74 -0.62 14.50
C LYS A 287 -11.97 0.87 14.81
N ASN A 288 -12.24 1.68 13.81
CA ASN A 288 -12.50 3.11 13.99
C ASN A 288 -13.91 3.37 14.53
N THR A 289 -14.90 2.62 14.04
CA THR A 289 -16.35 2.91 14.26
C THR A 289 -17.04 1.98 15.27
N GLY A 290 -16.53 0.76 15.44
CA GLY A 290 -17.24 -0.31 16.19
C GLY A 290 -18.43 -0.94 15.44
N ASP A 291 -18.74 -0.50 14.21
CA ASP A 291 -19.86 -1.01 13.42
C ASP A 291 -19.65 -2.47 13.02
N GLY A 292 -20.50 -3.36 13.56
CA GLY A 292 -20.41 -4.81 13.35
C GLY A 292 -20.58 -5.24 11.89
N SER A 293 -21.20 -4.42 11.03
CA SER A 293 -21.34 -4.75 9.60
C SER A 293 -19.99 -4.74 8.87
N PHE A 294 -19.06 -3.84 9.22
CA PHE A 294 -17.71 -3.86 8.69
C PHE A 294 -16.93 -5.08 9.18
N ARG A 295 -17.17 -5.52 10.43
CA ARG A 295 -16.59 -6.76 10.94
C ARG A 295 -17.02 -7.96 10.12
N GLN A 296 -18.31 -8.11 9.90
CA GLN A 296 -18.87 -9.19 9.08
C GLN A 296 -18.32 -9.13 7.63
N GLY A 297 -18.27 -7.93 7.03
CA GLY A 297 -17.78 -7.72 5.68
C GLY A 297 -16.31 -8.13 5.52
N TYR A 298 -15.39 -7.67 6.40
CA TYR A 298 -13.99 -8.06 6.28
C TYR A 298 -13.75 -9.55 6.58
N GLN A 299 -14.50 -10.15 7.51
CA GLN A 299 -14.38 -11.57 7.84
C GLN A 299 -14.78 -12.45 6.66
N ALA A 300 -15.96 -12.20 6.05
CA ALA A 300 -16.40 -12.91 4.86
C ALA A 300 -15.41 -12.77 3.69
N TYR A 301 -14.86 -11.55 3.50
CA TYR A 301 -13.88 -11.33 2.44
C TYR A 301 -12.52 -12.01 2.74
N TYR A 302 -12.10 -12.04 3.98
CA TYR A 302 -10.88 -12.74 4.38
C TYR A 302 -11.00 -14.27 4.20
N ASP A 303 -12.18 -14.84 4.42
CA ASP A 303 -12.45 -16.26 4.15
C ASP A 303 -12.35 -16.56 2.64
N PHE A 304 -12.95 -15.73 1.79
CA PHE A 304 -12.78 -15.80 0.34
C PHE A 304 -11.31 -15.69 -0.05
N TYR A 305 -10.59 -14.70 0.47
CA TYR A 305 -9.20 -14.42 0.20
C TYR A 305 -8.30 -15.63 0.48
N ARG A 306 -8.47 -16.23 1.66
CA ARG A 306 -7.73 -17.44 2.05
C ARG A 306 -8.06 -18.64 1.16
N ALA A 307 -9.31 -18.81 0.79
CA ALA A 307 -9.77 -19.96 0.02
C ALA A 307 -9.45 -19.89 -1.47
N LYS A 308 -9.40 -18.68 -2.07
CA LYS A 308 -9.35 -18.51 -3.52
C LYS A 308 -8.08 -17.81 -4.03
N LEU A 309 -7.40 -17.04 -3.20
CA LEU A 309 -6.28 -16.20 -3.64
C LEU A 309 -4.91 -16.70 -3.17
N TYR A 310 -4.84 -17.92 -2.63
CA TYR A 310 -3.58 -18.59 -2.31
C TYR A 310 -3.54 -20.00 -2.86
N LEU A 311 -2.34 -20.42 -3.28
CA LEU A 311 -2.04 -21.84 -3.44
C LEU A 311 -1.60 -22.48 -2.12
N GLU A 312 -1.57 -23.80 -2.11
CA GLU A 312 -0.90 -24.56 -1.07
C GLU A 312 0.53 -24.03 -0.87
N GLY A 313 0.94 -23.87 0.37
CA GLY A 313 2.25 -23.27 0.69
C GLY A 313 2.24 -21.74 0.82
N GLY A 314 1.09 -21.05 0.62
CA GLY A 314 0.93 -19.62 0.85
C GLY A 314 1.39 -18.76 -0.33
N VAL A 315 1.48 -19.33 -1.53
CA VAL A 315 1.83 -18.57 -2.75
C VAL A 315 0.66 -17.73 -3.20
N PRO A 316 0.80 -16.40 -3.35
CA PRO A 316 -0.30 -15.56 -3.82
C PRO A 316 -0.67 -15.87 -5.27
N ASN A 317 -1.97 -16.12 -5.54
CA ASN A 317 -2.51 -16.17 -6.88
C ASN A 317 -2.66 -14.77 -7.47
N TYR A 318 -2.56 -14.63 -8.78
CA TYR A 318 -2.81 -13.35 -9.43
C TYR A 318 -4.29 -12.95 -9.36
N THR A 319 -5.16 -13.92 -9.72
CA THR A 319 -6.62 -13.83 -9.59
C THR A 319 -7.15 -15.16 -9.05
N PRO A 320 -8.44 -15.30 -8.67
CA PRO A 320 -9.00 -16.60 -8.27
C PRO A 320 -8.80 -17.72 -9.29
N ASP A 321 -8.77 -17.37 -10.58
CA ASP A 321 -8.70 -18.32 -11.71
C ASP A 321 -7.30 -18.38 -12.36
N SER A 322 -6.35 -17.56 -11.92
CA SER A 322 -5.01 -17.48 -12.53
C SER A 322 -3.91 -17.37 -11.50
N HIS A 323 -2.96 -18.29 -11.58
CA HIS A 323 -1.81 -18.30 -10.68
C HIS A 323 -0.74 -17.26 -11.08
N TYR A 324 -0.48 -17.13 -12.39
CA TYR A 324 0.58 -16.25 -12.88
C TYR A 324 0.04 -14.97 -13.53
N PRO A 325 0.84 -13.89 -13.49
CA PRO A 325 2.16 -13.74 -12.84
C PRO A 325 2.03 -13.73 -11.31
N VAL A 326 3.01 -14.28 -10.58
CA VAL A 326 3.13 -13.96 -9.16
C VAL A 326 3.74 -12.57 -9.05
N ASP A 327 3.00 -11.64 -8.47
CA ASP A 327 3.35 -10.22 -8.36
C ASP A 327 3.95 -9.92 -6.99
N VAL A 328 5.07 -9.21 -6.94
CA VAL A 328 5.68 -8.75 -5.68
C VAL A 328 4.72 -7.90 -4.85
N HIS A 329 3.83 -7.15 -5.49
CA HIS A 329 2.82 -6.35 -4.80
C HIS A 329 1.82 -7.25 -4.07
N SER A 330 1.37 -8.34 -4.73
CA SER A 330 0.53 -9.37 -4.10
C SER A 330 1.24 -10.02 -2.91
N CYS A 331 2.54 -10.32 -3.04
CA CYS A 331 3.34 -10.85 -1.93
C CYS A 331 3.44 -9.88 -0.75
N ALA A 332 3.71 -8.60 -1.04
CA ALA A 332 3.78 -7.56 -0.02
C ALA A 332 2.44 -7.36 0.68
N GLU A 333 1.35 -7.30 -0.09
CA GLU A 333 0.02 -7.12 0.46
C GLU A 333 -0.44 -8.36 1.25
N ALA A 334 -0.09 -9.56 0.81
CA ALA A 334 -0.34 -10.79 1.55
C ALA A 334 0.31 -10.76 2.95
N ILE A 335 1.57 -10.34 3.03
CA ILE A 335 2.28 -10.17 4.30
C ILE A 335 1.59 -9.09 5.15
N LEU A 336 1.31 -7.93 4.55
CA LEU A 336 0.72 -6.79 5.25
C LEU A 336 -0.70 -7.07 5.77
N CYS A 337 -1.54 -7.70 4.95
CA CYS A 337 -2.91 -8.06 5.32
C CYS A 337 -2.91 -9.04 6.50
N ASN A 338 -2.18 -10.14 6.39
CA ASN A 338 -2.11 -11.12 7.47
C ASN A 338 -1.48 -10.54 8.74
N ALA A 339 -0.42 -9.73 8.63
CA ALA A 339 0.17 -9.04 9.78
C ALA A 339 -0.85 -8.09 10.47
N THR A 340 -1.65 -7.36 9.69
CA THR A 340 -2.66 -6.45 10.22
C THR A 340 -3.76 -7.21 10.98
N LEU A 341 -4.13 -8.40 10.53
CA LEU A 341 -5.21 -9.20 11.10
C LEU A 341 -4.77 -10.13 12.26
N LEU A 342 -3.48 -10.22 12.57
CA LEU A 342 -2.96 -11.08 13.66
C LEU A 342 -3.71 -10.94 14.99
N PRO A 343 -4.14 -9.73 15.45
CA PRO A 343 -4.84 -9.60 16.72
C PRO A 343 -6.22 -10.24 16.77
N GLU A 344 -6.87 -10.48 15.61
CA GLU A 344 -8.28 -10.86 15.53
C GLU A 344 -8.50 -12.20 14.79
N GLN A 345 -7.53 -12.66 14.00
CA GLN A 345 -7.67 -13.84 13.14
C GLN A 345 -6.59 -14.88 13.45
N ALA A 346 -6.99 -15.99 14.03
CA ALA A 346 -6.05 -17.07 14.42
C ALA A 346 -5.31 -17.66 13.20
N GLU A 347 -5.96 -17.72 12.05
CA GLU A 347 -5.41 -18.25 10.81
C GLU A 347 -4.39 -17.32 10.14
N ALA A 348 -4.35 -16.03 10.55
CA ALA A 348 -3.43 -15.07 9.95
C ALA A 348 -1.96 -15.41 10.21
N LEU A 349 -1.61 -15.94 11.38
CA LEU A 349 -0.24 -16.25 11.72
C LEU A 349 0.34 -17.40 10.87
N PRO A 350 -0.31 -18.58 10.77
CA PRO A 350 0.18 -19.66 9.90
C PRO A 350 0.29 -19.24 8.44
N LEU A 351 -0.64 -18.42 7.95
CA LEU A 351 -0.61 -17.93 6.58
C LEU A 351 0.51 -16.92 6.38
N LEU A 352 0.72 -15.98 7.32
CA LEU A 352 1.84 -15.04 7.31
C LEU A 352 3.18 -15.77 7.23
N GLN A 353 3.38 -16.82 8.03
CA GLN A 353 4.61 -17.62 8.03
C GLN A 353 4.89 -18.23 6.65
N LYS A 354 3.86 -18.86 6.04
CA LYS A 354 3.97 -19.47 4.71
C LYS A 354 4.28 -18.45 3.62
N VAL A 355 3.49 -17.37 3.56
CA VAL A 355 3.65 -16.29 2.56
C VAL A 355 5.01 -15.63 2.69
N PHE A 356 5.42 -15.28 3.92
CA PHE A 356 6.69 -14.63 4.17
C PHE A 356 7.87 -15.55 3.74
N GLY A 357 7.90 -16.79 4.20
CA GLY A 357 8.95 -17.73 3.84
C GLY A 357 9.04 -17.96 2.33
N TRP A 358 7.90 -18.14 1.66
CA TRP A 358 7.87 -18.30 0.21
C TRP A 358 8.37 -17.03 -0.51
N THR A 359 7.92 -15.85 -0.08
CA THR A 359 8.27 -14.56 -0.69
C THR A 359 9.78 -14.29 -0.62
N ILE A 360 10.39 -14.49 0.56
CA ILE A 360 11.83 -14.31 0.72
C ILE A 360 12.60 -15.32 -0.13
N GLY A 361 12.20 -16.58 -0.15
CA GLY A 361 12.87 -17.62 -0.93
C GLY A 361 12.75 -17.47 -2.45
N ASN A 362 11.69 -16.82 -2.94
CA ASN A 362 11.37 -16.80 -4.36
C ASN A 362 11.40 -15.43 -5.03
N MET A 363 11.07 -14.34 -4.32
CA MET A 363 10.98 -12.99 -4.89
C MET A 363 12.21 -12.13 -4.59
N GLU A 364 12.89 -12.33 -3.47
CA GLU A 364 14.16 -11.69 -3.15
C GLU A 364 15.27 -12.36 -3.96
N HIS A 365 15.86 -11.67 -4.95
CA HIS A 365 16.91 -12.27 -5.80
C HIS A 365 18.31 -11.73 -5.50
N ARG A 366 18.40 -10.63 -4.77
CA ARG A 366 19.60 -10.09 -4.11
C ARG A 366 19.19 -9.58 -2.74
N PRO A 367 20.10 -9.45 -1.77
CA PRO A 367 19.73 -8.95 -0.45
C PRO A 367 18.98 -7.61 -0.50
N GLY A 368 17.71 -7.61 -0.06
CA GLY A 368 16.82 -6.47 -0.07
C GLY A 368 16.28 -6.05 -1.44
N GLU A 369 16.59 -6.78 -2.51
CA GLU A 369 16.10 -6.47 -3.86
C GLU A 369 15.10 -7.53 -4.33
N TYR A 370 13.85 -7.10 -4.56
CA TYR A 370 12.75 -7.96 -4.96
C TYR A 370 12.45 -7.82 -6.44
N SER A 371 12.23 -8.97 -7.10
CA SER A 371 11.82 -9.05 -8.49
C SER A 371 10.38 -8.58 -8.65
N TYR A 372 10.05 -7.97 -9.80
CA TYR A 372 8.70 -7.51 -10.10
C TYR A 372 7.70 -8.66 -10.23
N TRP A 373 7.98 -9.60 -11.14
CA TRP A 373 7.10 -10.74 -11.45
C TRP A 373 7.86 -12.05 -11.59
N LEU A 374 7.18 -13.14 -11.24
CA LEU A 374 7.46 -14.46 -11.77
C LEU A 374 6.38 -14.79 -12.80
N VAL A 375 6.77 -15.02 -14.04
CA VAL A 375 5.83 -15.30 -15.15
C VAL A 375 6.05 -16.71 -15.70
N GLN A 376 4.96 -17.41 -15.96
CA GLN A 376 5.03 -18.71 -16.64
C GLN A 376 5.17 -18.52 -18.14
N LYS A 377 6.19 -19.12 -18.73
CA LYS A 377 6.44 -19.17 -20.18
C LYS A 377 6.61 -20.61 -20.60
N ARG A 378 5.57 -21.20 -21.15
CA ARG A 378 5.50 -22.64 -21.42
C ARG A 378 5.74 -23.43 -20.12
N SER A 379 6.78 -24.26 -20.07
CA SER A 379 7.16 -25.08 -18.88
C SER A 379 8.14 -24.39 -17.93
N LYS A 380 8.54 -23.14 -18.19
CA LYS A 380 9.56 -22.43 -17.38
C LYS A 380 8.97 -21.24 -16.65
N ILE A 381 9.46 -20.99 -15.45
CA ILE A 381 9.22 -19.74 -14.71
C ILE A 381 10.34 -18.76 -15.06
N VAL A 382 9.95 -17.59 -15.54
CA VAL A 382 10.85 -16.50 -15.89
C VAL A 382 10.70 -15.39 -14.86
N ARG A 383 11.81 -14.93 -14.32
CA ARG A 383 11.90 -13.84 -13.36
C ARG A 383 12.04 -12.51 -14.09
N VAL A 384 11.15 -11.57 -13.81
CA VAL A 384 11.27 -10.18 -14.28
C VAL A 384 11.98 -9.37 -13.22
N SER A 385 13.32 -9.25 -13.36
CA SER A 385 14.19 -8.64 -12.36
C SER A 385 14.33 -7.14 -12.59
N ILE A 386 13.41 -6.38 -12.01
CA ILE A 386 13.47 -4.93 -11.90
C ILE A 386 12.89 -4.52 -10.54
N PRO A 387 13.67 -3.79 -9.70
CA PRO A 387 13.18 -3.32 -8.41
C PRO A 387 12.37 -2.04 -8.59
N PHE A 388 11.11 -2.17 -8.96
CA PHE A 388 10.20 -1.03 -9.00
C PHE A 388 10.04 -0.43 -7.60
N ILE A 389 10.37 0.89 -7.48
CA ILE A 389 10.46 1.53 -6.17
C ILE A 389 9.11 1.56 -5.45
N ARG A 390 8.08 2.10 -6.11
CA ARG A 390 6.74 2.21 -5.55
C ARG A 390 6.00 0.87 -5.52
N TRP A 391 6.10 0.08 -6.59
CA TRP A 391 5.30 -1.14 -6.75
C TRP A 391 5.83 -2.31 -5.92
N GLY A 392 7.15 -2.45 -5.80
CA GLY A 392 7.80 -3.56 -5.11
C GLY A 392 8.47 -3.14 -3.81
N GLN A 393 9.57 -2.39 -3.89
CA GLN A 393 10.48 -2.16 -2.77
C GLN A 393 9.84 -1.45 -1.58
N SER A 394 9.10 -0.34 -1.83
CA SER A 394 8.43 0.41 -0.75
C SER A 394 7.29 -0.40 -0.13
N TRP A 395 6.50 -1.16 -0.92
CA TRP A 395 5.47 -2.04 -0.39
C TRP A 395 6.06 -3.18 0.43
N MET A 396 7.16 -3.79 -0.01
CA MET A 396 7.84 -4.83 0.76
C MET A 396 8.36 -4.32 2.10
N LEU A 397 9.02 -3.14 2.12
CA LEU A 397 9.45 -2.56 3.40
C LEU A 397 8.26 -2.25 4.31
N ARG A 398 7.17 -1.69 3.75
CA ARG A 398 5.92 -1.43 4.49
C ARG A 398 5.33 -2.71 5.10
N ALA A 399 5.31 -3.79 4.32
CA ALA A 399 4.75 -5.07 4.76
C ALA A 399 5.59 -5.72 5.86
N VAL A 400 6.89 -5.75 5.65
CA VAL A 400 7.85 -6.37 6.60
C VAL A 400 7.91 -5.56 7.91
N SER A 401 7.86 -4.22 7.84
CA SER A 401 7.86 -3.38 9.04
C SER A 401 6.60 -3.57 9.89
N GLN A 402 5.42 -3.68 9.26
CA GLN A 402 4.17 -4.00 9.96
C GLN A 402 4.22 -5.39 10.60
N ALA A 403 4.74 -6.39 9.88
CA ALA A 403 4.89 -7.73 10.42
C ALA A 403 5.83 -7.73 11.64
N LEU A 404 6.95 -7.03 11.56
CA LEU A 404 7.88 -6.89 12.69
C LEU A 404 7.20 -6.24 13.89
N LEU A 405 6.50 -5.12 13.67
CA LEU A 405 5.78 -4.41 14.73
C LEU A 405 4.74 -5.32 15.41
N GLN A 406 3.97 -6.08 14.63
CA GLN A 406 2.95 -6.98 15.19
C GLN A 406 3.53 -8.18 15.94
N LEU A 407 4.67 -8.70 15.50
CA LEU A 407 5.38 -9.79 16.17
C LEU A 407 6.18 -9.33 17.40
N THR A 408 6.45 -8.03 17.54
CA THR A 408 7.15 -7.47 18.72
C THR A 408 6.24 -7.55 19.96
N PRO A 409 6.69 -8.14 21.09
CA PRO A 409 5.90 -8.26 22.29
C PRO A 409 5.43 -6.89 22.82
N THR A 410 4.18 -6.79 23.26
CA THR A 410 3.56 -5.53 23.73
C THR A 410 4.33 -4.85 24.86
N ALA A 411 4.93 -5.64 25.77
CA ALA A 411 5.78 -5.11 26.84
C ALA A 411 7.02 -4.36 26.35
N GLN A 412 7.59 -4.77 25.20
CA GLN A 412 8.74 -4.08 24.60
C GLN A 412 8.33 -2.81 23.85
N ARG A 413 7.10 -2.75 23.31
CA ARG A 413 6.56 -1.56 22.64
C ARG A 413 6.31 -0.42 23.61
N THR A 414 5.74 -0.72 24.79
CA THR A 414 5.32 0.27 25.80
C THR A 414 6.50 0.89 26.58
N GLN A 415 7.54 0.12 26.87
CA GLN A 415 8.70 0.62 27.59
C GLN A 415 9.54 1.62 26.79
N LYS A 416 9.56 1.50 25.45
CA LYS A 416 10.35 2.39 24.57
C LYS A 416 9.68 3.74 24.35
N VAL A 417 8.36 3.79 24.24
CA VAL A 417 7.60 5.05 24.09
C VAL A 417 7.55 5.85 25.40
N ALA A 418 7.51 5.16 26.56
CA ALA A 418 7.49 5.83 27.87
C ALA A 418 8.86 6.40 28.29
N ALA A 419 9.96 5.81 27.86
CA ALA A 419 11.31 6.28 28.21
C ALA A 419 11.68 7.58 27.49
N GLU A 420 11.12 7.85 26.32
CA GLU A 420 11.41 9.05 25.53
C GLU A 420 10.50 10.24 25.86
N ASN A 421 9.34 10.01 26.47
CA ASN A 421 8.43 11.07 26.93
C ASN A 421 8.75 11.58 28.35
N GLN A 422 9.84 11.13 28.97
CA GLN A 422 10.30 11.76 30.22
C GLN A 422 11.04 13.07 29.92
N PRO A 423 10.57 14.22 30.44
CA PRO A 423 11.30 15.47 30.30
C PRO A 423 12.71 15.28 30.89
N THR A 424 13.72 15.60 30.11
CA THR A 424 15.12 15.65 30.56
C THR A 424 15.18 16.49 31.81
N SER A 425 15.31 15.84 32.97
CA SER A 425 15.54 16.50 34.25
C SER A 425 16.76 17.40 34.14
N ALA A 426 16.57 18.66 34.47
CA ALA A 426 17.55 19.73 34.47
C ALA A 426 18.91 19.27 35.05
N ARG A 427 19.98 19.50 34.28
CA ARG A 427 21.35 19.42 34.82
C ARG A 427 21.47 20.36 36.02
N PRO A 428 22.02 19.92 37.18
CA PRO A 428 22.28 20.80 38.27
C PRO A 428 23.28 21.88 37.87
N SER A 429 22.91 23.13 38.08
CA SER A 429 23.80 24.30 37.93
C SER A 429 25.01 24.11 38.83
N LYS A 430 26.21 24.05 38.25
CA LYS A 430 27.45 24.20 38.98
C LYS A 430 27.50 25.64 39.49
N GLU A 431 27.22 25.84 40.77
CA GLU A 431 27.61 27.03 41.50
C GLU A 431 29.14 27.14 41.47
N ARG A 432 29.62 28.26 40.95
CA ARG A 432 31.02 28.68 41.14
C ARG A 432 31.06 29.49 42.43
N GLY A 433 31.75 28.95 43.39
CA GLY A 433 32.33 29.71 44.48
C GLY A 433 33.68 30.33 44.08
#